data_c63e86f9beb512ddff28ed26fda02868
#
_entry.id   c63e86f9beb512ddff28ed26fda02868
#
_cell.length_a   1.000
_cell.length_b   1.000
_cell.length_c   1.000
_cell.angle_alpha   90.00
_cell.angle_beta   90.00
_cell.angle_gamma   90.00
#
_symmetry.space_group_name_H-M   'P 1'
#
loop_
_entity.id
_entity.type
_entity.pdbx_description
1 polymer ?
#
loop_
_entity_poly.entity_id
_entity_poly.type
_entity_poly.pdbx_seq_one_letter_code
_entity_poly.pdbx_strand_id
1 'polypeptide(L)'
;LFDKTPAAPWKVAWHQDLTIAVRARVEVEGFGAWSVKAGVVHVQPPARVLEGMLAVRLHLDDCDESNGPLKVLPGSHLSGRLGADEIHGWRERVPAVTCVVPRGGAVLLRPLLLHSSPAPRLPRRRRVVHLEFAAAPLPHGLEWCV
;
A
#
# COMPACT_ATOMS: atom_id res chain seq x y z
N LEU A 1 -2.81 6.54 9.23
CA LEU A 1 -2.33 7.87 8.81
C LEU A 1 -0.84 7.79 8.51
N PHE A 2 -0.42 8.20 7.32
CA PHE A 2 0.98 8.41 6.97
C PHE A 2 1.32 9.89 7.17
N ASP A 3 2.30 10.19 7.99
CA ASP A 3 2.75 11.56 8.27
C ASP A 3 4.26 11.66 8.02
N LYS A 4 4.64 12.30 6.93
CA LYS A 4 6.02 12.69 6.67
C LYS A 4 6.23 14.11 7.19
N THR A 5 7.24 14.27 8.04
CA THR A 5 7.60 15.57 8.60
C THR A 5 9.05 15.91 8.26
N PRO A 6 9.48 17.15 8.41
CA PRO A 6 10.88 17.52 8.28
C PRO A 6 11.81 16.72 9.20
N ALA A 7 11.34 16.37 10.40
CA ALA A 7 12.09 15.58 11.38
C ALA A 7 12.06 14.08 11.13
N ALA A 8 11.12 13.59 10.31
CA ALA A 8 10.96 12.18 9.96
C ALA A 8 10.77 11.99 8.44
N PRO A 9 11.84 12.18 7.65
CA PRO A 9 11.81 12.13 6.17
C PRO A 9 11.99 10.67 5.69
N TRP A 10 11.13 9.74 6.15
CA TRP A 10 11.24 8.34 5.77
C TRP A 10 10.95 8.08 4.29
N LYS A 11 11.52 7.00 3.76
CA LYS A 11 11.31 6.48 2.41
C LYS A 11 10.71 5.08 2.48
N VAL A 12 10.01 4.68 1.42
CA VAL A 12 9.52 3.32 1.22
C VAL A 12 10.06 2.80 -0.10
N ALA A 13 10.73 1.66 -0.05
CA ALA A 13 11.20 0.97 -1.26
C ALA A 13 10.02 0.47 -2.10
N TRP A 14 10.29 0.01 -3.32
CA TRP A 14 9.30 -0.62 -4.18
C TRP A 14 8.76 -1.90 -3.54
N HIS A 15 7.44 -1.99 -3.40
CA HIS A 15 6.73 -3.10 -2.78
C HIS A 15 5.29 -3.16 -3.25
N GLN A 16 4.61 -4.24 -2.89
CA GLN A 16 3.15 -4.42 -2.93
C GLN A 16 2.63 -4.43 -1.49
N ASP A 17 1.39 -3.99 -1.27
CA ASP A 17 0.71 -4.16 0.02
C ASP A 17 0.18 -5.60 0.08
N LEU A 18 0.80 -6.46 0.89
CA LEU A 18 0.55 -7.90 0.90
C LEU A 18 -0.19 -8.39 2.14
N THR A 19 -0.49 -7.54 3.09
CA THR A 19 -1.14 -7.94 4.35
C THR A 19 -2.46 -7.24 4.53
N ILE A 20 -3.41 -7.94 5.12
CA ILE A 20 -4.71 -7.40 5.54
C ILE A 20 -4.83 -7.39 7.05
N ALA A 21 -5.60 -6.44 7.59
CA ALA A 21 -5.93 -6.35 9.00
C ALA A 21 -7.14 -7.24 9.33
N VAL A 22 -7.01 -8.08 10.34
CA VAL A 22 -8.08 -8.99 10.80
C VAL A 22 -8.31 -8.86 12.30
N ARG A 23 -9.52 -9.17 12.74
CA ARG A 23 -9.93 -9.03 14.14
C ARG A 23 -9.13 -9.96 15.07
N ALA A 24 -8.87 -11.19 14.63
CA ALA A 24 -8.13 -12.20 15.39
C ALA A 24 -7.42 -13.17 14.45
N ARG A 25 -6.42 -13.88 14.99
CA ARG A 25 -5.74 -14.97 14.27
C ARG A 25 -6.65 -16.19 14.24
N VAL A 26 -6.95 -16.68 13.06
CA VAL A 26 -7.62 -17.93 12.77
C VAL A 26 -6.80 -18.66 11.70
N GLU A 27 -6.40 -19.90 11.96
CA GLU A 27 -5.64 -20.68 10.98
C GLU A 27 -6.55 -21.09 9.83
N VAL A 28 -6.25 -20.57 8.65
CA VAL A 28 -6.99 -20.81 7.42
C VAL A 28 -6.02 -21.14 6.31
N GLU A 29 -6.30 -22.17 5.53
CA GLU A 29 -5.46 -22.57 4.40
C GLU A 29 -5.26 -21.41 3.40
N GLY A 30 -4.02 -21.21 2.98
CA GLY A 30 -3.60 -20.12 2.09
C GLY A 30 -3.41 -18.76 2.75
N PHE A 31 -3.69 -18.63 4.06
CA PHE A 31 -3.37 -17.45 4.85
C PHE A 31 -2.12 -17.72 5.70
N GLY A 32 -1.17 -16.79 5.72
CA GLY A 32 0.08 -16.99 6.44
C GLY A 32 0.84 -15.70 6.72
N ALA A 33 2.11 -15.84 7.14
CA ALA A 33 2.94 -14.70 7.50
C ALA A 33 2.23 -13.73 8.48
N TRP A 34 1.73 -14.29 9.58
CA TRP A 34 1.04 -13.54 10.62
C TRP A 34 1.96 -12.52 11.29
N SER A 35 1.44 -11.35 11.57
CA SER A 35 2.16 -10.30 12.28
C SER A 35 1.19 -9.43 13.10
N VAL A 36 1.73 -8.65 14.02
CA VAL A 36 0.97 -7.64 14.77
C VAL A 36 1.61 -6.28 14.50
N LYS A 37 0.81 -5.32 14.03
CA LYS A 37 1.25 -3.95 13.75
C LYS A 37 0.37 -2.98 14.55
N ALA A 38 0.99 -2.21 15.43
CA ALA A 38 0.27 -1.27 16.31
C ALA A 38 -0.92 -1.90 17.05
N GLY A 39 -0.75 -3.15 17.53
CA GLY A 39 -1.79 -3.88 18.26
C GLY A 39 -2.84 -4.59 17.38
N VAL A 40 -2.79 -4.42 16.06
CA VAL A 40 -3.73 -5.05 15.12
C VAL A 40 -3.09 -6.28 14.48
N VAL A 41 -3.83 -7.39 14.44
CA VAL A 41 -3.39 -8.63 13.79
C VAL A 41 -3.45 -8.47 12.28
N HIS A 42 -2.37 -8.86 11.61
CA HIS A 42 -2.28 -8.86 10.16
C HIS A 42 -1.89 -10.23 9.64
N VAL A 43 -2.35 -10.53 8.44
CA VAL A 43 -2.06 -11.79 7.74
C VAL A 43 -1.88 -11.54 6.24
N GLN A 44 -1.06 -12.34 5.58
CA GLN A 44 -1.01 -12.38 4.12
C GLN A 44 -2.11 -13.33 3.60
N PRO A 45 -3.13 -12.83 2.92
CA PRO A 45 -4.19 -13.65 2.34
C PRO A 45 -3.75 -14.20 0.97
N PRO A 46 -4.46 -15.13 0.34
CA PRO A 46 -4.30 -15.46 -1.08
C PRO A 46 -4.42 -14.20 -1.97
N ALA A 47 -3.70 -14.17 -3.11
CA ALA A 47 -3.69 -13.01 -4.01
C ALA A 47 -5.09 -12.54 -4.43
N ARG A 48 -6.02 -13.49 -4.67
CA ARG A 48 -7.41 -13.19 -5.04
C ARG A 48 -8.15 -12.27 -4.04
N VAL A 49 -7.78 -12.30 -2.76
CA VAL A 49 -8.35 -11.39 -1.76
C VAL A 49 -7.87 -9.96 -2.01
N LEU A 50 -6.56 -9.79 -2.21
CA LEU A 50 -5.96 -8.48 -2.50
C LEU A 50 -6.42 -7.90 -3.85
N GLU A 51 -6.67 -8.77 -4.84
CA GLU A 51 -7.24 -8.40 -6.14
C GLU A 51 -8.66 -7.82 -6.02
N GLY A 52 -9.43 -8.26 -5.02
CA GLY A 52 -10.77 -7.76 -4.70
C GLY A 52 -10.79 -6.48 -3.85
N MET A 53 -9.62 -5.95 -3.47
CA MET A 53 -9.51 -4.78 -2.60
C MET A 53 -9.19 -3.50 -3.37
N LEU A 54 -9.49 -2.38 -2.74
CA LEU A 54 -9.15 -1.04 -3.20
C LEU A 54 -8.57 -0.24 -2.03
N ALA A 55 -7.40 0.36 -2.22
CA ALA A 55 -6.84 1.33 -1.31
C ALA A 55 -7.13 2.76 -1.79
N VAL A 56 -7.51 3.63 -0.86
CA VAL A 56 -7.74 5.06 -1.08
C VAL A 56 -6.75 5.83 -0.22
N ARG A 57 -5.97 6.71 -0.85
CA ARG A 57 -5.01 7.60 -0.19
C ARG A 57 -5.50 9.04 -0.32
N LEU A 58 -6.20 9.53 0.72
CA LEU A 58 -6.69 10.91 0.78
C LEU A 58 -5.58 11.83 1.30
N HIS A 59 -5.26 12.86 0.54
CA HIS A 59 -4.22 13.83 0.86
C HIS A 59 -4.76 14.98 1.69
N LEU A 60 -4.22 15.15 2.90
CA LEU A 60 -4.56 16.27 3.79
C LEU A 60 -3.67 17.50 3.56
N ASP A 61 -2.59 17.33 2.80
CA ASP A 61 -1.65 18.36 2.39
C ASP A 61 -1.32 18.18 0.91
N ASP A 62 -0.86 19.26 0.24
CA ASP A 62 -0.38 19.17 -1.14
C ASP A 62 0.79 18.18 -1.24
N CYS A 63 0.75 17.37 -2.29
CA CYS A 63 1.78 16.40 -2.62
C CYS A 63 2.33 16.68 -4.01
N ASP A 64 3.52 17.25 -4.08
CA ASP A 64 4.25 17.49 -5.31
C ASP A 64 5.51 16.62 -5.42
N GLU A 65 6.29 16.80 -6.48
CA GLU A 65 7.51 16.03 -6.73
C GLU A 65 8.59 16.20 -5.66
N SER A 66 8.53 17.27 -4.84
CA SER A 66 9.56 17.60 -3.87
C SER A 66 9.34 16.98 -2.49
N ASN A 67 8.09 16.65 -2.13
CA ASN A 67 7.75 16.18 -0.78
C ASN A 67 7.49 14.68 -0.67
N GLY A 68 8.14 13.89 -1.52
CA GLY A 68 8.15 12.43 -1.46
C GLY A 68 6.84 11.79 -1.90
N PRO A 69 6.35 12.09 -3.11
CA PRO A 69 5.09 11.55 -3.64
C PRO A 69 5.14 10.04 -3.80
N LEU A 70 3.96 9.44 -3.90
CA LEU A 70 3.84 8.06 -4.33
C LEU A 70 4.31 7.94 -5.79
N LYS A 71 5.09 6.89 -6.07
CA LYS A 71 5.44 6.45 -7.42
C LYS A 71 4.85 5.06 -7.63
N VAL A 72 4.31 4.82 -8.81
CA VAL A 72 3.67 3.55 -9.17
C VAL A 72 4.22 2.99 -10.47
N LEU A 73 4.17 1.66 -10.64
CA LEU A 73 4.43 1.00 -11.92
C LEU A 73 3.09 0.52 -12.49
N PRO A 74 2.52 1.24 -13.47
CA PRO A 74 1.22 0.92 -14.02
C PRO A 74 1.14 -0.50 -14.56
N GLY A 75 0.01 -1.19 -14.32
CA GLY A 75 -0.22 -2.56 -14.78
C GLY A 75 0.33 -3.66 -13.87
N SER A 76 1.28 -3.37 -12.97
CA SER A 76 1.94 -4.39 -12.15
C SER A 76 1.01 -5.17 -11.21
N HIS A 77 -0.15 -4.61 -10.84
CA HIS A 77 -1.16 -5.28 -10.03
C HIS A 77 -1.81 -6.49 -10.72
N LEU A 78 -1.70 -6.60 -12.04
CA LEU A 78 -2.24 -7.72 -12.83
C LEU A 78 -1.35 -8.95 -12.81
N SER A 79 -0.13 -8.85 -12.26
CA SER A 79 0.85 -9.94 -12.20
C SER A 79 0.81 -10.74 -10.89
N GLY A 80 -0.24 -10.56 -10.08
CA GLY A 80 -0.32 -11.22 -8.78
C GLY A 80 0.74 -10.72 -7.80
N ARG A 81 1.20 -11.60 -6.92
CA ARG A 81 2.31 -11.33 -6.01
C ARG A 81 3.64 -11.49 -6.72
N LEU A 82 4.53 -10.54 -6.52
CA LEU A 82 5.82 -10.47 -7.17
C LEU A 82 6.96 -10.71 -6.18
N GLY A 83 7.92 -11.53 -6.58
CA GLY A 83 9.19 -11.70 -5.88
C GLY A 83 10.18 -10.56 -6.17
N ALA A 84 11.31 -10.57 -5.49
CA ALA A 84 12.31 -9.49 -5.60
C ALA A 84 12.83 -9.30 -7.03
N ASP A 85 13.12 -10.41 -7.74
CA ASP A 85 13.63 -10.36 -9.11
C ASP A 85 12.58 -9.85 -10.10
N GLU A 86 11.32 -10.23 -9.90
CA GLU A 86 10.20 -9.74 -10.71
C GLU A 86 9.97 -8.24 -10.50
N ILE A 87 10.03 -7.77 -9.24
CA ILE A 87 9.97 -6.33 -8.92
C ILE A 87 11.10 -5.57 -9.61
N HIS A 88 12.31 -6.14 -9.60
CA HIS A 88 13.45 -5.55 -10.30
C HIS A 88 13.18 -5.45 -11.81
N GLY A 89 12.75 -6.54 -12.43
CA GLY A 89 12.41 -6.56 -13.86
C GLY A 89 11.26 -5.59 -14.22
N TRP A 90 10.27 -5.41 -13.37
CA TRP A 90 9.21 -4.40 -13.57
C TRP A 90 9.78 -2.99 -13.61
N ARG A 91 10.70 -2.66 -12.70
CA ARG A 91 11.34 -1.34 -12.61
C ARG A 91 12.21 -1.00 -13.82
N GLU A 92 12.79 -2.01 -14.46
CA GLU A 92 13.60 -1.82 -15.66
C GLU A 92 12.75 -1.60 -16.93
N ARG A 93 11.58 -2.26 -17.00
CA ARG A 93 10.75 -2.26 -18.21
C ARG A 93 9.67 -1.18 -18.23
N VAL A 94 9.17 -0.78 -17.06
CA VAL A 94 8.01 0.10 -16.96
C VAL A 94 8.40 1.43 -16.32
N PRO A 95 8.21 2.55 -17.01
CA PRO A 95 8.48 3.87 -16.44
C PRO A 95 7.54 4.15 -15.26
N ALA A 96 8.12 4.61 -14.16
CA ALA A 96 7.36 4.95 -12.96
C ALA A 96 6.55 6.24 -13.18
N VAL A 97 5.30 6.22 -12.76
CA VAL A 97 4.43 7.40 -12.72
C VAL A 97 4.47 8.02 -11.33
N THR A 98 4.72 9.31 -11.26
CA THR A 98 4.68 10.08 -10.01
C THR A 98 3.27 10.61 -9.78
N CYS A 99 2.69 10.30 -8.61
CA CYS A 99 1.36 10.76 -8.24
C CYS A 99 1.44 12.12 -7.53
N VAL A 100 1.32 13.18 -8.29
CA VAL A 100 1.16 14.56 -7.76
C VAL A 100 -0.33 14.77 -7.43
N VAL A 101 -0.63 15.18 -6.19
CA VAL A 101 -2.01 15.26 -5.70
C VAL A 101 -2.18 16.51 -4.85
N PRO A 102 -3.14 17.38 -5.14
CA PRO A 102 -3.42 18.54 -4.31
C PRO A 102 -4.08 18.12 -2.99
N ARG A 103 -4.04 18.99 -2.00
CA ARG A 103 -4.80 18.85 -0.75
C ARG A 103 -6.29 18.58 -1.06
N GLY A 104 -6.87 17.59 -0.39
CA GLY A 104 -8.24 17.12 -0.62
C GLY A 104 -8.39 16.15 -1.80
N GLY A 105 -7.36 15.98 -2.61
CA GLY A 105 -7.34 14.97 -3.66
C GLY A 105 -7.05 13.56 -3.12
N ALA A 106 -7.32 12.54 -3.95
CA ALA A 106 -7.10 11.16 -3.57
C ALA A 106 -6.43 10.35 -4.70
N VAL A 107 -5.64 9.36 -4.31
CA VAL A 107 -5.15 8.30 -5.19
C VAL A 107 -5.86 7.01 -4.84
N LEU A 108 -6.44 6.36 -5.86
CA LEU A 108 -7.04 5.04 -5.74
C LEU A 108 -6.09 4.02 -6.39
N LEU A 109 -5.77 2.96 -5.67
CA LEU A 109 -4.86 1.92 -6.17
C LEU A 109 -5.24 0.53 -5.68
N ARG A 110 -4.85 -0.49 -6.43
CA ARG A 110 -4.94 -1.88 -5.98
C ARG A 110 -3.78 -2.21 -5.03
N PRO A 111 -3.97 -3.01 -3.95
CA PRO A 111 -2.89 -3.40 -3.05
C PRO A 111 -1.67 -4.02 -3.76
N LEU A 112 -1.91 -4.82 -4.80
CA LEU A 112 -0.87 -5.47 -5.60
C LEU A 112 -0.17 -4.54 -6.60
N LEU A 113 -0.54 -3.26 -6.71
CA LEU A 113 0.18 -2.30 -7.54
C LEU A 113 1.56 -2.02 -6.91
N LEU A 114 2.64 -2.25 -7.66
CA LEU A 114 3.98 -1.87 -7.24
C LEU A 114 4.06 -0.37 -7.04
N HIS A 115 4.44 0.02 -5.84
CA HIS A 115 4.56 1.41 -5.48
C HIS A 115 5.75 1.67 -4.55
N SER A 116 6.18 2.90 -4.51
CA SER A 116 7.25 3.38 -3.64
C SER A 116 6.99 4.83 -3.22
N SER A 117 7.72 5.32 -2.25
CA SER A 117 7.66 6.72 -1.84
C SER A 117 9.05 7.18 -1.45
N PRO A 118 9.71 8.05 -2.24
CA PRO A 118 11.04 8.55 -1.92
C PRO A 118 11.03 9.42 -0.67
N ALA A 119 12.20 9.65 -0.09
CA ALA A 119 12.36 10.68 0.91
C ALA A 119 12.03 12.06 0.30
N PRO A 120 11.43 12.98 1.05
CA PRO A 120 11.20 14.34 0.57
C PRO A 120 12.52 15.06 0.32
N ARG A 121 12.59 15.81 -0.76
CA ARG A 121 13.73 16.70 -1.07
C ARG A 121 13.61 18.05 -0.35
N LEU A 122 12.36 18.51 -0.18
CA LEU A 122 12.04 19.70 0.60
C LEU A 122 11.31 19.30 1.88
N PRO A 123 11.72 19.82 3.04
CA PRO A 123 11.17 19.41 4.34
C PRO A 123 9.80 20.04 4.60
N ARG A 124 8.77 19.57 3.92
CA ARG A 124 7.36 19.95 4.15
C ARG A 124 6.59 18.79 4.73
N ARG A 125 5.61 19.07 5.58
CA ARG A 125 4.70 18.05 6.11
C ARG A 125 3.81 17.52 5.00
N ARG A 126 3.61 16.19 4.99
CA ARG A 126 2.69 15.52 4.08
C ARG A 126 1.94 14.41 4.82
N ARG A 127 0.66 14.67 5.07
CA ARG A 127 -0.26 13.74 5.73
C ARG A 127 -1.17 13.10 4.69
N VAL A 128 -1.29 11.77 4.79
CA VAL A 128 -2.16 10.98 3.92
C VAL A 128 -2.95 10.01 4.79
N VAL A 129 -4.27 10.06 4.72
CA VAL A 129 -5.14 9.03 5.27
C VAL A 129 -5.18 7.88 4.28
N HIS A 130 -4.80 6.69 4.74
CA HIS A 130 -4.86 5.46 3.95
C HIS A 130 -6.02 4.62 4.44
N LEU A 131 -6.93 4.30 3.54
CA LEU A 131 -8.13 3.51 3.78
C LEU A 131 -8.09 2.30 2.84
N GLU A 132 -8.47 1.15 3.34
CA GLU A 132 -8.57 -0.08 2.56
C GLU A 132 -10.01 -0.56 2.54
N PHE A 133 -10.49 -0.91 1.37
CA PHE A 133 -11.84 -1.40 1.15
C PHE A 133 -11.78 -2.80 0.53
N ALA A 134 -12.63 -3.70 1.02
CA ALA A 134 -12.81 -5.03 0.48
C ALA A 134 -14.27 -5.24 0.06
N ALA A 135 -14.48 -5.92 -1.08
CA ALA A 135 -15.81 -6.14 -1.63
C ALA A 135 -16.50 -7.38 -1.04
N ALA A 136 -15.76 -8.26 -0.35
CA ALA A 136 -16.27 -9.55 0.11
C ALA A 136 -15.86 -9.85 1.56
N PRO A 137 -16.64 -10.67 2.28
CA PRO A 137 -16.22 -11.21 3.58
C PRO A 137 -15.00 -12.12 3.41
N LEU A 138 -14.27 -12.32 4.50
CA LEU A 138 -13.20 -13.31 4.55
C LEU A 138 -13.76 -14.73 4.77
N PRO A 139 -13.06 -15.77 4.32
CA PRO A 139 -13.53 -17.16 4.46
C PRO A 139 -13.27 -17.71 5.88
N HIS A 140 -13.96 -18.81 6.19
CA HIS A 140 -13.69 -19.69 7.33
C HIS A 140 -13.63 -18.99 8.71
N GLY A 141 -14.49 -18.02 8.94
CA GLY A 141 -14.58 -17.33 10.23
C GLY A 141 -13.52 -16.26 10.48
N LEU A 142 -12.65 -15.97 9.50
CA LEU A 142 -11.85 -14.76 9.54
C LEU A 142 -12.74 -13.52 9.38
N GLU A 143 -12.47 -12.50 10.17
CA GLU A 143 -13.20 -11.24 10.12
C GLU A 143 -12.24 -10.07 9.87
N TRP A 144 -12.69 -9.12 9.05
CA TRP A 144 -11.98 -7.86 8.86
C TRP A 144 -11.87 -7.10 10.18
N CYS A 145 -10.72 -6.48 10.43
CA CYS A 145 -10.58 -5.50 11.50
C CYS A 145 -11.01 -4.13 10.94
N VAL A 146 -12.16 -3.65 11.37
CA VAL A 146 -12.77 -2.36 11.01
C VAL A 146 -12.89 -1.48 12.23
#